data_3b886309086e601b52d25eaf06fd59ab
#
_entry.id   3b886309086e601b52d25eaf06fd59ab
#
_cell.length_a   1.000
_cell.length_b   1.000
_cell.length_c   1.000
_cell.angle_alpha   90.00
_cell.angle_beta   90.00
_cell.angle_gamma   90.00
#
_symmetry.space_group_name_H-M   'P 1'
#
loop_
_entity.id
_entity.type
_entity.pdbx_description
1 polymer ?
#
loop_
_entity_poly.entity_id
_entity_poly.type
_entity_poly.pdbx_seq_one_letter_code
_entity_poly.pdbx_strand_id
1 'polypeptide(L)'
;TISYQIRSLEEELNTVLFDRYKKSLRITPEGKKLFEWTVYTFETLRGLRSEVGTLSGKLQGTVTFSSNLPFAAQVVGIISGFRERHPDVNIRIRRALTYEVVDDVESSKVDFGLTGVTVLPDHSELEELFQARPLLIVHRDNTYHLPKKPKLSDLERLPFVSFLSERMDDSGEPYFENMDATLFVKNTVLSVNNYHLMLRYVLHGVGAAIMDEMCLKASSYGTDWRPLVSYPLDEFLPTVRYGILVRKRKHLSPQAKGLIENIREELPK
;
A
#
# COMPACT_ATOMS: atom_id res chain seq x y z
N THR A 1 17.19 19.05 26.02
CA THR A 1 17.33 18.47 24.65
C THR A 1 16.76 17.06 24.61
N ILE A 2 16.35 16.57 23.42
CA ILE A 2 15.80 15.21 23.23
C ILE A 2 16.76 14.14 23.77
N SER A 3 18.08 14.29 23.52
CA SER A 3 19.09 13.35 24.01
C SER A 3 19.15 13.27 25.54
N TYR A 4 18.90 14.35 26.24
CA TYR A 4 18.82 14.36 27.68
C TYR A 4 17.56 13.62 28.17
N GLN A 5 16.43 13.86 27.56
CA GLN A 5 15.18 13.20 27.92
C GLN A 5 15.24 11.69 27.70
N ILE A 6 15.85 11.25 26.57
CA ILE A 6 16.06 9.82 26.30
C ILE A 6 16.96 9.21 27.36
N ARG A 7 18.08 9.86 27.72
CA ARG A 7 19.00 9.35 28.77
C ARG A 7 18.30 9.26 30.12
N SER A 8 17.51 10.29 30.51
CA SER A 8 16.74 10.27 31.75
C SER A 8 15.73 9.12 31.78
N LEU A 9 15.10 8.82 30.64
CA LEU A 9 14.19 7.68 30.49
C LEU A 9 14.94 6.33 30.57
N GLU A 10 16.12 6.22 29.96
CA GLU A 10 16.97 5.04 30.06
C GLU A 10 17.41 4.77 31.51
N GLU A 11 17.76 5.83 32.26
CA GLU A 11 18.09 5.76 33.67
C GLU A 11 16.89 5.34 34.54
N GLU A 12 15.71 5.93 34.30
CA GLU A 12 14.47 5.59 35.02
C GLU A 12 14.04 4.15 34.80
N LEU A 13 14.17 3.66 33.56
CA LEU A 13 13.82 2.28 33.18
C LEU A 13 14.94 1.28 33.46
N ASN A 14 16.11 1.76 33.86
CA ASN A 14 17.32 0.96 34.00
C ASN A 14 17.61 0.08 32.78
N THR A 15 17.44 0.65 31.58
CA THR A 15 17.50 -0.09 30.32
C THR A 15 18.02 0.83 29.21
N VAL A 16 18.90 0.30 28.34
CA VAL A 16 19.39 1.03 27.17
C VAL A 16 18.38 0.90 26.04
N LEU A 17 17.88 2.03 25.55
CA LEU A 17 16.89 2.07 24.46
C LEU A 17 17.52 2.29 23.09
N PHE A 18 18.72 2.89 23.06
CA PHE A 18 19.46 3.16 21.83
C PHE A 18 20.94 2.81 21.96
N ASP A 19 21.42 1.94 21.07
CA ASP A 19 22.84 1.67 20.91
C ASP A 19 23.52 2.78 20.10
N ARG A 20 24.62 3.30 20.64
CA ARG A 20 25.46 4.31 19.99
C ARG A 20 26.68 3.65 19.34
N TYR A 21 26.55 3.29 18.06
CA TYR A 21 27.65 2.68 17.33
C TYR A 21 28.33 3.70 16.39
N LYS A 22 29.57 4.09 16.73
CA LYS A 22 30.52 4.98 15.99
C LYS A 22 29.97 6.20 15.22
N LYS A 23 28.85 6.15 14.52
CA LYS A 23 28.16 7.27 13.81
C LYS A 23 26.68 6.95 13.52
N SER A 24 26.15 5.83 14.04
CA SER A 24 24.76 5.45 13.85
C SER A 24 24.07 5.24 15.20
N LEU A 25 22.83 5.71 15.29
CA LEU A 25 21.94 5.45 16.40
C LEU A 25 21.03 4.28 16.00
N ARG A 26 21.07 3.17 16.75
CA ARG A 26 20.21 2.02 16.54
C ARG A 26 19.31 1.82 17.74
N ILE A 27 18.04 1.56 17.49
CA ILE A 27 17.10 1.21 18.56
C ILE A 27 17.37 -0.22 19.03
N THR A 28 17.42 -0.43 20.36
CA THR A 28 17.55 -1.77 20.96
C THR A 28 16.22 -2.55 20.89
N PRO A 29 16.19 -3.87 21.10
CA PRO A 29 14.95 -4.64 21.26
C PRO A 29 14.02 -4.07 22.33
N GLU A 30 14.59 -3.64 23.47
CA GLU A 30 13.88 -3.00 24.57
C GLU A 30 13.31 -1.64 24.16
N GLY A 31 14.11 -0.84 23.44
CA GLY A 31 13.68 0.44 22.88
C GLY A 31 12.54 0.26 21.87
N LYS A 32 12.61 -0.76 21.01
CA LYS A 32 11.56 -1.09 20.08
C LYS A 32 10.25 -1.44 20.81
N LYS A 33 10.34 -2.28 21.83
CA LYS A 33 9.19 -2.67 22.65
C LYS A 33 8.57 -1.48 23.38
N LEU A 34 9.39 -0.61 23.96
CA LEU A 34 8.91 0.63 24.61
C LEU A 34 8.23 1.56 23.60
N PHE A 35 8.82 1.72 22.42
CA PHE A 35 8.23 2.52 21.34
C PHE A 35 6.83 2.00 20.94
N GLU A 36 6.67 0.69 20.78
CA GLU A 36 5.39 0.07 20.47
C GLU A 36 4.32 0.36 21.53
N TRP A 37 4.68 0.23 22.82
CA TRP A 37 3.77 0.56 23.93
C TRP A 37 3.45 2.06 24.00
N THR A 38 4.43 2.91 23.74
CA THR A 38 4.26 4.36 23.75
C THR A 38 3.28 4.76 22.65
N VAL A 39 3.46 4.25 21.44
CA VAL A 39 2.52 4.47 20.31
C VAL A 39 1.12 4.01 20.70
N TYR A 40 0.96 2.80 21.21
CA TYR A 40 -0.33 2.27 21.67
C TYR A 40 -1.01 3.16 22.71
N THR A 41 -0.26 3.63 23.70
CA THR A 41 -0.78 4.50 24.77
C THR A 41 -1.28 5.84 24.23
N PHE A 42 -0.49 6.48 23.35
CA PHE A 42 -0.90 7.75 22.74
C PHE A 42 -2.10 7.59 21.80
N GLU A 43 -2.20 6.50 21.07
CA GLU A 43 -3.36 6.19 20.23
C GLU A 43 -4.62 6.00 21.07
N THR A 44 -4.51 5.24 22.16
CA THR A 44 -5.63 5.03 23.10
C THR A 44 -6.12 6.36 23.68
N LEU A 45 -5.22 7.25 24.08
CA LEU A 45 -5.57 8.58 24.59
C LEU A 45 -6.23 9.46 23.52
N ARG A 46 -5.77 9.39 22.27
CA ARG A 46 -6.43 10.09 21.14
C ARG A 46 -7.83 9.55 20.89
N GLY A 47 -7.99 8.23 20.91
CA GLY A 47 -9.27 7.55 20.77
C GLY A 47 -10.27 8.00 21.85
N LEU A 48 -9.86 7.97 23.11
CA LEU A 48 -10.68 8.42 24.23
C LEU A 48 -11.12 9.88 24.10
N ARG A 49 -10.19 10.78 23.74
CA ARG A 49 -10.55 12.19 23.50
C ARG A 49 -11.59 12.35 22.39
N SER A 50 -11.48 11.56 21.33
CA SER A 50 -12.43 11.57 20.22
C SER A 50 -13.79 11.00 20.64
N GLU A 51 -13.82 9.91 21.42
CA GLU A 51 -15.04 9.31 21.96
C GLU A 51 -15.79 10.28 22.85
N VAL A 52 -15.09 10.95 23.76
CA VAL A 52 -15.68 11.98 24.62
C VAL A 52 -16.24 13.15 23.78
N GLY A 53 -15.53 13.53 22.72
CA GLY A 53 -16.00 14.59 21.79
C GLY A 53 -17.24 14.20 20.98
N THR A 54 -17.48 12.90 20.75
CA THR A 54 -18.62 12.39 19.98
C THR A 54 -19.87 12.07 20.84
N LEU A 55 -19.83 12.31 22.14
CA LEU A 55 -21.03 12.19 22.99
C LEU A 55 -22.21 13.10 22.52
N SER A 56 -21.91 14.08 21.68
CA SER A 56 -22.93 14.91 20.99
C SER A 56 -23.58 14.23 19.77
N GLY A 57 -23.20 13.00 19.43
CA GLY A 57 -23.73 12.23 18.29
C GLY A 57 -23.19 12.65 16.92
N LYS A 58 -22.26 13.61 16.84
CA LYS A 58 -21.65 14.04 15.58
C LYS A 58 -20.20 13.59 15.49
N LEU A 59 -19.84 13.01 14.34
CA LEU A 59 -18.44 12.69 14.04
C LEU A 59 -17.67 14.00 13.79
N GLN A 60 -16.51 14.16 14.43
CA GLN A 60 -15.64 15.31 14.29
C GLN A 60 -14.16 14.94 14.45
N GLY A 61 -13.26 15.81 13.99
CA GLY A 61 -11.82 15.62 14.13
C GLY A 61 -11.16 15.22 12.81
N THR A 62 -10.00 14.56 12.89
CA THR A 62 -9.23 14.21 11.70
C THR A 62 -9.13 12.70 11.53
N VAL A 63 -9.31 12.22 10.31
CA VAL A 63 -8.96 10.86 9.86
C VAL A 63 -7.81 10.97 8.89
N THR A 64 -6.76 10.19 9.11
CA THR A 64 -5.62 10.13 8.22
C THR A 64 -5.43 8.70 7.73
N PHE A 65 -5.35 8.50 6.42
CA PHE A 65 -5.03 7.19 5.87
C PHE A 65 -4.04 7.29 4.72
N SER A 66 -3.27 6.22 4.52
CA SER A 66 -2.40 6.03 3.37
C SER A 66 -3.09 5.15 2.34
N SER A 67 -2.89 5.45 1.07
CA SER A 67 -3.43 4.61 -0.01
C SER A 67 -2.50 4.58 -1.21
N ASN A 68 -2.42 3.43 -1.89
CA ASN A 68 -1.87 3.40 -3.23
C ASN A 68 -2.85 4.08 -4.21
N LEU A 69 -2.31 4.61 -5.31
CA LEU A 69 -3.11 5.39 -6.25
C LEU A 69 -4.29 4.62 -6.84
N PRO A 70 -4.14 3.33 -7.24
CA PRO A 70 -5.25 2.56 -7.76
C PRO A 70 -6.45 2.50 -6.82
N PHE A 71 -6.23 2.24 -5.54
CA PHE A 71 -7.31 2.17 -4.57
C PHE A 71 -7.87 3.55 -4.20
N ALA A 72 -7.00 4.54 -4.04
CA ALA A 72 -7.45 5.91 -3.76
C ALA A 72 -8.45 6.43 -4.82
N ALA A 73 -8.23 6.09 -6.09
CA ALA A 73 -9.14 6.47 -7.18
C ALA A 73 -10.54 5.82 -7.07
N GLN A 74 -10.65 4.63 -6.51
CA GLN A 74 -11.92 3.92 -6.36
C GLN A 74 -12.81 4.52 -5.26
N VAL A 75 -12.22 5.09 -4.23
CA VAL A 75 -12.95 5.60 -3.05
C VAL A 75 -13.28 7.09 -3.11
N VAL A 76 -12.95 7.79 -4.20
CA VAL A 76 -13.18 9.24 -4.32
C VAL A 76 -14.65 9.62 -4.08
N GLY A 77 -15.60 8.93 -4.74
CA GLY A 77 -17.04 9.19 -4.57
C GLY A 77 -17.51 8.90 -3.15
N ILE A 78 -17.04 7.80 -2.56
CA ILE A 78 -17.36 7.37 -1.20
C ILE A 78 -16.89 8.42 -0.18
N ILE A 79 -15.64 8.88 -0.32
CA ILE A 79 -15.07 9.89 0.57
C ILE A 79 -15.80 11.22 0.43
N SER A 80 -16.19 11.61 -0.79
CA SER A 80 -16.96 12.82 -1.04
C SER A 80 -18.32 12.77 -0.34
N GLY A 81 -19.08 11.68 -0.50
CA GLY A 81 -20.36 11.48 0.18
C GLY A 81 -20.23 11.42 1.71
N PHE A 82 -19.19 10.75 2.23
CA PHE A 82 -18.92 10.77 3.67
C PHE A 82 -18.66 12.19 4.18
N ARG A 83 -17.89 12.97 3.44
CA ARG A 83 -17.54 14.36 3.80
C ARG A 83 -18.76 15.29 3.81
N GLU A 84 -19.73 15.07 2.91
CA GLU A 84 -20.99 15.81 2.89
C GLU A 84 -21.85 15.50 4.13
N ARG A 85 -21.92 14.24 4.55
CA ARG A 85 -22.67 13.82 5.75
C ARG A 85 -21.98 14.21 7.06
N HIS A 86 -20.66 14.35 7.06
CA HIS A 86 -19.84 14.64 8.24
C HIS A 86 -18.91 15.84 8.00
N PRO A 87 -19.43 17.07 7.90
CA PRO A 87 -18.66 18.26 7.55
C PRO A 87 -17.59 18.64 8.59
N ASP A 88 -17.72 18.19 9.84
CA ASP A 88 -16.77 18.42 10.92
C ASP A 88 -15.60 17.43 10.95
N VAL A 89 -15.60 16.44 10.03
CA VAL A 89 -14.49 15.49 9.87
C VAL A 89 -13.52 16.00 8.81
N ASN A 90 -12.25 16.16 9.18
CA ASN A 90 -11.17 16.47 8.26
C ASN A 90 -10.51 15.17 7.80
N ILE A 91 -10.39 14.95 6.49
CA ILE A 91 -9.81 13.74 5.92
C ILE A 91 -8.47 14.10 5.28
N ARG A 92 -7.42 13.37 5.67
CA ARG A 92 -6.07 13.47 5.10
C ARG A 92 -5.70 12.18 4.41
N ILE A 93 -5.43 12.26 3.11
CA ILE A 93 -5.03 11.11 2.30
C ILE A 93 -3.56 11.25 1.94
N ARG A 94 -2.77 10.27 2.31
CA ARG A 94 -1.38 10.16 1.90
C ARG A 94 -1.28 9.16 0.75
N ARG A 95 -0.87 9.64 -0.42
CA ARG A 95 -0.52 8.73 -1.52
C ARG A 95 0.81 8.06 -1.21
N ALA A 96 0.85 6.74 -1.28
CA ALA A 96 2.01 5.94 -0.94
C ALA A 96 2.07 4.68 -1.83
N LEU A 97 3.22 4.07 -1.96
CA LEU A 97 3.34 2.73 -2.54
C LEU A 97 2.89 1.68 -1.51
N THR A 98 2.58 0.46 -1.96
CA THR A 98 2.04 -0.58 -1.07
C THR A 98 2.88 -0.79 0.19
N TYR A 99 4.21 -0.91 0.06
CA TYR A 99 5.10 -1.09 1.21
C TYR A 99 5.13 0.14 2.13
N GLU A 100 5.04 1.36 1.58
CA GLU A 100 4.93 2.59 2.39
C GLU A 100 3.59 2.65 3.14
N VAL A 101 2.48 2.17 2.52
CA VAL A 101 1.18 2.06 3.20
C VAL A 101 1.30 1.11 4.39
N VAL A 102 1.97 -0.03 4.23
CA VAL A 102 2.24 -0.98 5.32
C VAL A 102 3.06 -0.31 6.42
N ASP A 103 4.17 0.34 6.08
CA ASP A 103 5.03 1.04 7.03
C ASP A 103 4.29 2.18 7.78
N ASP A 104 3.45 2.94 7.08
CA ASP A 104 2.65 4.01 7.68
C ASP A 104 1.61 3.47 8.68
N VAL A 105 0.99 2.32 8.36
CA VAL A 105 0.04 1.64 9.25
C VAL A 105 0.75 1.04 10.46
N GLU A 106 1.83 0.30 10.25
CA GLU A 106 2.58 -0.37 11.32
C GLU A 106 3.28 0.61 12.26
N SER A 107 3.76 1.73 11.72
CA SER A 107 4.31 2.83 12.53
C SER A 107 3.25 3.78 13.12
N SER A 108 1.96 3.50 12.87
CA SER A 108 0.84 4.33 13.34
C SER A 108 0.87 5.79 12.90
N LYS A 109 1.50 6.10 11.79
CA LYS A 109 1.45 7.43 11.17
C LYS A 109 0.07 7.77 10.62
N VAL A 110 -0.73 6.74 10.31
CA VAL A 110 -2.09 6.85 9.77
C VAL A 110 -3.05 6.00 10.58
N ASP A 111 -4.34 6.27 10.50
CA ASP A 111 -5.37 5.49 11.19
C ASP A 111 -5.54 4.11 10.55
N PHE A 112 -5.51 4.04 9.21
CA PHE A 112 -5.58 2.81 8.44
C PHE A 112 -4.93 3.00 7.07
N GLY A 113 -4.79 1.91 6.31
CA GLY A 113 -4.32 1.91 4.93
C GLY A 113 -5.36 1.34 3.97
N LEU A 114 -5.37 1.83 2.73
CA LEU A 114 -6.10 1.23 1.61
C LEU A 114 -5.09 0.77 0.57
N THR A 115 -4.91 -0.53 0.44
CA THR A 115 -3.88 -1.10 -0.44
C THR A 115 -4.19 -2.52 -0.86
N GLY A 116 -3.50 -2.98 -1.89
CA GLY A 116 -3.47 -4.38 -2.28
C GLY A 116 -2.19 -5.04 -1.77
N VAL A 117 -2.30 -6.25 -1.22
CA VAL A 117 -1.14 -7.05 -0.79
C VAL A 117 -1.27 -8.48 -1.32
N THR A 118 -0.14 -9.12 -1.58
CA THR A 118 -0.04 -10.56 -1.88
C THR A 118 0.28 -11.36 -0.63
N VAL A 119 1.06 -10.77 0.28
CA VAL A 119 1.43 -11.34 1.59
C VAL A 119 0.93 -10.43 2.70
N LEU A 120 0.44 -11.02 3.79
CA LEU A 120 -0.04 -10.26 4.94
C LEU A 120 1.14 -9.77 5.79
N PRO A 121 1.19 -8.47 6.16
CA PRO A 121 2.18 -7.97 7.09
C PRO A 121 1.98 -8.55 8.49
N ASP A 122 3.10 -8.78 9.21
CA ASP A 122 3.09 -9.46 10.52
C ASP A 122 2.31 -8.70 11.60
N HIS A 123 2.39 -7.37 11.61
CA HIS A 123 1.82 -6.52 12.66
C HIS A 123 0.50 -5.85 12.26
N SER A 124 -0.05 -6.21 11.10
CA SER A 124 -1.28 -5.65 10.57
C SER A 124 -2.31 -6.73 10.26
N GLU A 125 -3.55 -6.33 10.10
CA GLU A 125 -4.66 -7.15 9.63
C GLU A 125 -5.25 -6.50 8.40
N LEU A 126 -5.51 -7.29 7.37
CA LEU A 126 -6.20 -6.86 6.16
C LEU A 126 -7.64 -7.34 6.21
N GLU A 127 -8.58 -6.43 6.22
CA GLU A 127 -9.95 -6.71 5.88
C GLU A 127 -10.07 -6.69 4.36
N GLU A 128 -10.11 -7.87 3.75
CA GLU A 128 -10.20 -8.02 2.31
C GLU A 128 -11.57 -7.55 1.80
N LEU A 129 -11.58 -6.68 0.81
CA LEU A 129 -12.78 -6.15 0.16
C LEU A 129 -13.00 -6.78 -1.21
N PHE A 130 -11.92 -6.98 -1.98
CA PHE A 130 -11.95 -7.63 -3.29
C PHE A 130 -10.56 -8.12 -3.69
N GLN A 131 -10.51 -8.93 -4.75
CA GLN A 131 -9.28 -9.41 -5.35
C GLN A 131 -9.11 -8.89 -6.77
N ALA A 132 -7.86 -8.66 -7.18
CA ALA A 132 -7.50 -8.28 -8.53
C ALA A 132 -6.52 -9.30 -9.13
N ARG A 133 -6.82 -9.73 -10.36
CA ARG A 133 -5.98 -10.71 -11.07
C ARG A 133 -4.74 -10.04 -11.64
N PRO A 134 -3.60 -10.71 -11.62
CA PRO A 134 -2.41 -10.28 -12.36
C PRO A 134 -2.60 -10.44 -13.86
N LEU A 135 -2.16 -9.44 -14.62
CA LEU A 135 -2.29 -9.38 -16.06
C LEU A 135 -0.94 -9.11 -16.71
N LEU A 136 -0.65 -9.81 -17.81
CA LEU A 136 0.35 -9.38 -18.79
C LEU A 136 -0.30 -8.42 -19.77
N ILE A 137 0.30 -7.26 -19.97
CA ILE A 137 -0.16 -6.23 -20.90
C ILE A 137 0.84 -6.08 -22.03
N VAL A 138 0.39 -6.16 -23.26
CA VAL A 138 1.22 -5.98 -24.45
C VAL A 138 0.51 -5.09 -25.48
N HIS A 139 1.25 -4.51 -26.42
CA HIS A 139 0.67 -3.83 -27.57
C HIS A 139 0.08 -4.86 -28.56
N ARG A 140 -1.08 -4.58 -29.13
CA ARG A 140 -1.78 -5.47 -30.05
C ARG A 140 -0.93 -5.92 -31.23
N ASP A 141 -0.18 -4.99 -31.82
CA ASP A 141 0.65 -5.27 -32.99
C ASP A 141 1.98 -5.95 -32.61
N ASN A 142 2.28 -6.02 -31.30
CA ASN A 142 3.50 -6.58 -30.77
C ASN A 142 3.19 -7.67 -29.72
N THR A 143 2.34 -8.62 -30.13
CA THR A 143 1.86 -9.70 -29.23
C THR A 143 2.88 -10.78 -28.98
N TYR A 144 4.09 -10.67 -29.58
CA TYR A 144 5.16 -11.66 -29.47
C TYR A 144 4.70 -13.08 -29.81
N HIS A 145 3.64 -13.23 -30.62
CA HIS A 145 2.98 -14.49 -30.96
C HIS A 145 2.52 -15.30 -29.74
N LEU A 146 2.08 -14.60 -28.70
CA LEU A 146 1.61 -15.23 -27.47
C LEU A 146 0.33 -16.04 -27.74
N PRO A 147 0.22 -17.24 -27.16
CA PRO A 147 -1.02 -17.99 -27.17
C PRO A 147 -2.08 -17.30 -26.31
N LYS A 148 -3.37 -17.65 -26.47
CA LYS A 148 -4.47 -17.09 -25.65
C LYS A 148 -4.25 -17.30 -24.13
N LYS A 149 -3.51 -18.33 -23.76
CA LYS A 149 -3.07 -18.62 -22.39
C LYS A 149 -1.53 -18.80 -22.43
N PRO A 150 -0.79 -17.71 -22.25
CA PRO A 150 0.68 -17.79 -22.24
C PRO A 150 1.16 -18.59 -21.04
N LYS A 151 2.23 -19.34 -21.24
CA LYS A 151 2.93 -20.05 -20.18
C LYS A 151 4.11 -19.21 -19.67
N LEU A 152 4.68 -19.58 -18.54
CA LEU A 152 5.84 -18.89 -17.98
C LEU A 152 7.01 -18.84 -18.98
N SER A 153 7.26 -19.93 -19.73
CA SER A 153 8.28 -19.99 -20.76
C SER A 153 8.07 -19.03 -21.94
N ASP A 154 6.81 -18.61 -22.18
CA ASP A 154 6.50 -17.63 -23.22
C ASP A 154 6.88 -16.22 -22.76
N LEU A 155 6.87 -15.99 -21.45
CA LEU A 155 7.21 -14.70 -20.83
C LEU A 155 8.73 -14.50 -20.75
N GLU A 156 9.54 -15.58 -20.68
CA GLU A 156 11.00 -15.53 -20.55
C GLU A 156 11.71 -14.78 -21.68
N ARG A 157 11.04 -14.60 -22.81
CA ARG A 157 11.60 -13.97 -24.01
C ARG A 157 11.13 -12.53 -24.22
N LEU A 158 10.22 -12.05 -23.35
CA LEU A 158 9.66 -10.73 -23.52
C LEU A 158 10.57 -9.66 -22.92
N PRO A 159 10.74 -8.51 -23.62
CA PRO A 159 11.28 -7.33 -22.97
C PRO A 159 10.21 -6.74 -22.04
N PHE A 160 10.58 -6.42 -20.79
CA PHE A 160 9.64 -5.85 -19.82
C PHE A 160 9.89 -4.37 -19.57
N VAL A 161 8.77 -3.64 -19.47
CA VAL A 161 8.69 -2.34 -18.82
C VAL A 161 8.21 -2.61 -17.39
N SER A 162 9.08 -2.45 -16.41
CA SER A 162 8.83 -2.85 -15.02
C SER A 162 8.51 -1.65 -14.13
N PHE A 163 7.79 -1.91 -13.04
CA PHE A 163 7.60 -0.91 -12.01
C PHE A 163 8.86 -0.81 -11.14
N LEU A 164 9.44 0.41 -11.07
CA LEU A 164 10.60 0.67 -10.23
C LEU A 164 10.12 0.84 -8.78
N SER A 165 10.46 -0.12 -7.93
CA SER A 165 10.32 0.00 -6.48
C SER A 165 11.62 0.56 -5.90
N GLU A 166 11.55 1.58 -5.05
CA GLU A 166 12.71 2.11 -4.33
C GLU A 166 13.24 1.13 -3.27
N ARG A 167 12.46 0.12 -2.91
CA ARG A 167 12.88 -1.05 -2.12
C ARG A 167 13.29 -2.21 -3.03
N MET A 168 14.13 -1.98 -4.00
CA MET A 168 15.04 -3.01 -4.44
C MET A 168 16.12 -3.06 -3.36
N ASP A 169 16.09 -4.07 -2.50
CA ASP A 169 17.28 -4.41 -1.75
C ASP A 169 18.37 -4.85 -2.75
N ASP A 170 19.61 -4.98 -2.26
CA ASP A 170 20.74 -5.40 -3.09
C ASP A 170 20.52 -6.80 -3.74
N SER A 171 19.46 -7.54 -3.36
CA SER A 171 19.04 -8.81 -3.95
C SER A 171 18.16 -8.64 -5.20
N GLY A 172 17.62 -7.45 -5.46
CA GLY A 172 16.81 -7.15 -6.63
C GLY A 172 15.44 -7.81 -6.62
N GLU A 173 14.96 -8.29 -5.47
CA GLU A 173 13.67 -8.96 -5.38
C GLU A 173 12.51 -7.95 -5.49
N PRO A 174 11.68 -8.08 -6.54
CA PRO A 174 10.43 -7.34 -6.58
C PRO A 174 9.47 -7.89 -5.53
N TYR A 175 8.50 -7.08 -5.16
CA TYR A 175 7.48 -7.31 -4.14
C TYR A 175 6.56 -8.55 -4.34
N PHE A 176 6.93 -9.45 -5.23
CA PHE A 176 6.24 -10.72 -5.50
C PHE A 176 6.98 -11.87 -4.80
N GLU A 177 6.79 -12.02 -3.49
CA GLU A 177 7.50 -12.99 -2.64
C GLU A 177 7.37 -14.47 -3.03
N ASN A 178 6.60 -14.82 -4.06
CA ASN A 178 6.37 -16.21 -4.49
C ASN A 178 6.61 -16.45 -5.98
N MET A 179 7.28 -15.53 -6.68
CA MET A 179 7.72 -15.75 -8.04
C MET A 179 9.23 -15.69 -8.14
N ASP A 180 9.75 -16.46 -9.06
CA ASP A 180 11.11 -16.25 -9.55
C ASP A 180 11.15 -14.91 -10.30
N ALA A 181 11.22 -13.85 -9.50
CA ALA A 181 11.28 -12.47 -9.95
C ALA A 181 12.52 -12.20 -10.79
N THR A 182 13.54 -13.05 -10.70
CA THR A 182 14.77 -12.98 -11.50
C THR A 182 14.44 -13.03 -12.99
N LEU A 183 13.34 -13.71 -13.36
CA LEU A 183 12.88 -13.78 -14.74
C LEU A 183 12.52 -12.41 -15.30
N PHE A 184 11.77 -11.61 -14.54
CA PHE A 184 11.30 -10.29 -14.97
C PHE A 184 12.40 -9.23 -14.84
N VAL A 185 13.21 -9.29 -13.79
CA VAL A 185 14.33 -8.39 -13.58
C VAL A 185 15.36 -8.56 -14.71
N LYS A 186 15.66 -9.80 -15.09
CA LYS A 186 16.66 -10.11 -16.14
C LYS A 186 16.28 -9.53 -17.51
N ASN A 187 14.99 -9.46 -17.83
CA ASN A 187 14.49 -9.00 -19.13
C ASN A 187 13.89 -7.59 -19.07
N THR A 188 14.07 -6.87 -17.97
CA THR A 188 13.63 -5.48 -17.86
C THR A 188 14.50 -4.59 -18.71
N VAL A 189 13.88 -3.94 -19.69
CA VAL A 189 14.53 -2.97 -20.59
C VAL A 189 14.32 -1.53 -20.16
N LEU A 190 13.30 -1.28 -19.31
CA LEU A 190 12.97 0.05 -18.80
C LEU A 190 12.20 -0.09 -17.49
N SER A 191 12.51 0.76 -16.51
CA SER A 191 11.82 0.81 -15.23
C SER A 191 11.26 2.20 -14.94
N VAL A 192 10.03 2.28 -14.46
CA VAL A 192 9.35 3.53 -14.09
C VAL A 192 8.57 3.35 -12.79
N ASN A 193 8.40 4.41 -12.02
CA ASN A 193 7.66 4.40 -10.75
C ASN A 193 6.20 4.87 -10.89
N ASN A 194 5.63 4.72 -12.06
CA ASN A 194 4.26 5.15 -12.34
C ASN A 194 3.58 4.20 -13.34
N TYR A 195 2.45 3.58 -12.95
CA TYR A 195 1.72 2.62 -13.80
C TYR A 195 1.20 3.23 -15.10
N HIS A 196 0.71 4.48 -15.09
CA HIS A 196 0.26 5.14 -16.30
C HIS A 196 1.42 5.32 -17.29
N LEU A 197 2.59 5.77 -16.80
CA LEU A 197 3.79 5.92 -17.63
C LEU A 197 4.27 4.55 -18.15
N MET A 198 4.21 3.50 -17.32
CA MET A 198 4.55 2.15 -17.72
C MET A 198 3.68 1.68 -18.90
N LEU A 199 2.36 1.86 -18.80
CA LEU A 199 1.43 1.53 -19.89
C LEU A 199 1.68 2.36 -21.16
N ARG A 200 2.08 3.61 -21.04
CA ARG A 200 2.43 4.43 -22.21
C ARG A 200 3.63 3.89 -22.96
N TYR A 201 4.65 3.39 -22.26
CA TYR A 201 5.79 2.73 -22.92
C TYR A 201 5.37 1.42 -23.59
N VAL A 202 4.48 0.65 -22.98
CA VAL A 202 3.89 -0.54 -23.63
C VAL A 202 3.11 -0.15 -24.89
N LEU A 203 2.33 0.92 -24.83
CA LEU A 203 1.57 1.46 -25.97
C LEU A 203 2.49 1.89 -27.13
N HIS A 204 3.72 2.33 -26.82
CA HIS A 204 4.73 2.65 -27.83
C HIS A 204 5.59 1.44 -28.25
N GLY A 205 5.23 0.22 -27.83
CA GLY A 205 5.89 -1.01 -28.26
C GLY A 205 7.26 -1.27 -27.62
N VAL A 206 7.61 -0.59 -26.52
CA VAL A 206 8.89 -0.77 -25.84
C VAL A 206 9.04 -2.16 -25.23
N GLY A 207 7.94 -2.74 -24.75
CA GLY A 207 7.93 -4.04 -24.12
C GLY A 207 6.56 -4.44 -23.59
N ALA A 208 6.52 -5.49 -22.79
CA ALA A 208 5.36 -5.96 -22.05
C ALA A 208 5.38 -5.38 -20.62
N ALA A 209 4.25 -5.34 -19.95
CA ALA A 209 4.17 -4.99 -18.54
C ALA A 209 3.32 -6.01 -17.77
N ILE A 210 3.63 -6.20 -16.49
CA ILE A 210 2.80 -6.97 -15.58
C ILE A 210 2.24 -6.01 -14.52
N MET A 211 0.92 -6.08 -14.35
CA MET A 211 0.19 -5.35 -13.31
C MET A 211 -1.12 -6.06 -13.01
N ASP A 212 -1.78 -5.71 -11.92
CA ASP A 212 -3.13 -6.23 -11.66
C ASP A 212 -4.24 -5.40 -12.35
N GLU A 213 -5.43 -5.97 -12.39
CA GLU A 213 -6.62 -5.35 -13.02
C GLU A 213 -6.96 -3.98 -12.44
N MET A 214 -6.71 -3.78 -11.13
CA MET A 214 -6.99 -2.51 -10.47
C MET A 214 -6.02 -1.42 -10.93
N CYS A 215 -4.74 -1.74 -11.03
CA CYS A 215 -3.72 -0.84 -11.55
C CYS A 215 -4.00 -0.46 -13.01
N LEU A 216 -4.41 -1.42 -13.83
CA LEU A 216 -4.81 -1.16 -15.21
C LEU A 216 -6.00 -0.21 -15.30
N LYS A 217 -7.08 -0.50 -14.54
CA LYS A 217 -8.29 0.33 -14.50
C LYS A 217 -8.00 1.75 -14.02
N ALA A 218 -7.24 1.91 -12.95
CA ALA A 218 -6.90 3.22 -12.39
C ALA A 218 -5.98 4.04 -13.32
N SER A 219 -5.19 3.37 -14.16
CA SER A 219 -4.29 4.04 -15.09
C SER A 219 -4.95 4.46 -16.41
N SER A 220 -6.23 4.13 -16.60
CA SER A 220 -6.93 4.31 -17.87
C SER A 220 -7.45 5.72 -18.13
N TYR A 221 -7.22 6.68 -17.26
CA TYR A 221 -7.72 8.03 -17.43
C TYR A 221 -6.96 8.82 -18.51
N GLY A 222 -7.71 9.35 -19.48
CA GLY A 222 -7.20 10.31 -20.46
C GLY A 222 -6.34 9.74 -21.59
N THR A 223 -6.23 8.42 -21.72
CA THR A 223 -5.47 7.77 -22.80
C THR A 223 -6.29 6.68 -23.47
N ASP A 224 -6.15 6.54 -24.80
CA ASP A 224 -6.75 5.43 -25.54
C ASP A 224 -5.90 4.17 -25.37
N TRP A 225 -6.38 3.23 -24.57
CA TRP A 225 -5.73 1.95 -24.30
C TRP A 225 -6.23 0.80 -25.21
N ARG A 226 -7.12 1.07 -26.16
CA ARG A 226 -7.62 0.05 -27.10
C ARG A 226 -6.54 -0.74 -27.84
N PRO A 227 -5.37 -0.14 -28.16
CA PRO A 227 -4.27 -0.92 -28.75
C PRO A 227 -3.62 -1.95 -27.81
N LEU A 228 -3.88 -1.91 -26.53
CA LEU A 228 -3.33 -2.87 -25.57
C LEU A 228 -4.20 -4.11 -25.47
N VAL A 229 -3.56 -5.25 -25.30
CA VAL A 229 -4.18 -6.56 -25.04
C VAL A 229 -3.66 -7.08 -23.70
N SER A 230 -4.55 -7.69 -22.92
CA SER A 230 -4.21 -8.27 -21.63
C SER A 230 -4.40 -9.80 -21.65
N TYR A 231 -3.51 -10.49 -20.95
CA TYR A 231 -3.55 -11.93 -20.71
C TYR A 231 -3.53 -12.19 -19.20
N PRO A 232 -4.49 -12.96 -18.65
CA PRO A 232 -4.48 -13.30 -17.24
C PRO A 232 -3.27 -14.20 -16.89
N LEU A 233 -2.67 -13.95 -15.74
CA LEU A 233 -1.50 -14.67 -15.22
C LEU A 233 -1.79 -15.37 -13.88
N ASP A 234 -3.04 -15.52 -13.51
CA ASP A 234 -3.48 -16.10 -12.23
C ASP A 234 -3.13 -17.61 -12.09
N GLU A 235 -2.71 -18.28 -13.17
CA GLU A 235 -2.12 -19.61 -13.09
C GLU A 235 -0.67 -19.61 -12.53
N PHE A 236 0.02 -18.46 -12.57
CA PHE A 236 1.43 -18.34 -12.18
C PHE A 236 1.67 -17.34 -11.06
N LEU A 237 0.83 -16.31 -10.97
CA LEU A 237 0.94 -15.22 -10.05
C LEU A 237 -0.19 -15.21 -9.05
N PRO A 238 0.08 -14.89 -7.78
CA PRO A 238 -0.97 -14.72 -6.81
C PRO A 238 -1.86 -13.53 -7.18
N THR A 239 -3.16 -13.65 -6.88
CA THR A 239 -4.07 -12.52 -6.91
C THR A 239 -3.70 -11.50 -5.83
N VAL A 240 -3.87 -10.22 -6.14
CA VAL A 240 -3.66 -9.14 -5.18
C VAL A 240 -4.94 -8.97 -4.36
N ARG A 241 -4.84 -9.08 -3.04
CA ARG A 241 -5.95 -8.87 -2.11
C ARG A 241 -6.01 -7.39 -1.73
N TYR A 242 -7.03 -6.71 -2.18
CA TYR A 242 -7.28 -5.30 -1.89
C TYR A 242 -8.20 -5.16 -0.68
N GLY A 243 -7.85 -4.30 0.24
CA GLY A 243 -8.61 -4.14 1.46
C GLY A 243 -8.17 -2.98 2.35
N ILE A 244 -8.76 -2.98 3.52
CA ILE A 244 -8.48 -2.03 4.59
C ILE A 244 -7.43 -2.66 5.49
N LEU A 245 -6.26 -2.06 5.55
CA LEU A 245 -5.15 -2.49 6.39
C LEU A 245 -5.15 -1.71 7.69
N VAL A 246 -5.23 -2.42 8.81
CA VAL A 246 -5.21 -1.83 10.14
C VAL A 246 -4.14 -2.51 11.00
N ARG A 247 -3.39 -1.75 11.79
CA ARG A 247 -2.45 -2.33 12.74
C ARG A 247 -3.20 -3.15 13.79
N LYS A 248 -2.70 -4.35 14.11
CA LYS A 248 -3.26 -5.20 15.15
C LYS A 248 -3.39 -4.45 16.47
N ARG A 249 -4.54 -4.60 17.12
CA ARG A 249 -4.89 -3.96 18.41
C ARG A 249 -4.94 -2.43 18.36
N LYS A 250 -4.99 -1.81 17.18
CA LYS A 250 -5.14 -0.37 17.08
C LYS A 250 -6.54 0.08 17.53
N HIS A 251 -6.57 1.09 18.40
CA HIS A 251 -7.81 1.76 18.75
C HIS A 251 -8.12 2.84 17.70
N LEU A 252 -9.15 2.57 16.88
CA LEU A 252 -9.62 3.52 15.87
C LEU A 252 -10.60 4.50 16.49
N SER A 253 -10.44 5.78 16.14
CA SER A 253 -11.38 6.83 16.53
C SER A 253 -12.76 6.62 15.90
N PRO A 254 -13.85 7.15 16.48
CA PRO A 254 -15.21 7.02 15.93
C PRO A 254 -15.33 7.47 14.48
N GLN A 255 -14.68 8.58 14.10
CA GLN A 255 -14.69 9.06 12.72
C GLN A 255 -13.90 8.16 11.77
N ALA A 256 -12.81 7.53 12.22
CA ALA A 256 -12.07 6.55 11.41
C ALA A 256 -12.89 5.28 11.21
N LYS A 257 -13.56 4.78 12.27
CA LYS A 257 -14.50 3.65 12.18
C LYS A 257 -15.64 3.95 11.21
N GLY A 258 -16.26 5.14 11.33
CA GLY A 258 -17.35 5.56 10.45
C GLY A 258 -16.93 5.66 8.99
N LEU A 259 -15.71 6.16 8.69
CA LEU A 259 -15.21 6.19 7.32
C LEU A 259 -14.92 4.78 6.78
N ILE A 260 -14.33 3.90 7.59
CA ILE A 260 -14.10 2.49 7.24
C ILE A 260 -15.41 1.78 6.92
N GLU A 261 -16.44 1.95 7.77
CA GLU A 261 -17.77 1.38 7.56
C GLU A 261 -18.36 1.83 6.23
N ASN A 262 -18.29 3.13 5.95
CA ASN A 262 -18.78 3.70 4.71
C ASN A 262 -18.05 3.16 3.48
N ILE A 263 -16.73 2.97 3.56
CA ILE A 263 -15.95 2.35 2.48
C ILE A 263 -16.39 0.89 2.27
N ARG A 264 -16.62 0.15 3.35
CA ARG A 264 -17.07 -1.24 3.31
C ARG A 264 -18.44 -1.40 2.66
N GLU A 265 -19.37 -0.49 2.95
CA GLU A 265 -20.75 -0.56 2.48
C GLU A 265 -20.91 -0.08 1.03
N GLU A 266 -20.21 0.99 0.66
CA GLU A 266 -20.40 1.64 -0.64
C GLU A 266 -19.41 1.19 -1.72
N LEU A 267 -18.32 0.47 -1.36
CA LEU A 267 -17.40 -0.03 -2.37
C LEU A 267 -18.06 -1.15 -3.19
N PRO A 268 -18.15 -1.01 -4.52
CA PRO A 268 -18.72 -2.08 -5.38
C PRO A 268 -17.91 -3.38 -5.20
N LYS A 269 -18.63 -4.45 -4.92
CA LYS A 269 -18.07 -5.81 -4.83
C LYS A 269 -17.73 -6.38 -6.19
#